data_2b6c2af8e846e5bfcf4cb87e3217f016
#
_entry.id   2b6c2af8e846e5bfcf4cb87e3217f016
#
_cell.length_a   1.000
_cell.length_b   1.000
_cell.length_c   1.000
_cell.angle_alpha   90.00
_cell.angle_beta   90.00
_cell.angle_gamma   90.00
#
_symmetry.space_group_name_H-M   'P 1'
#
loop_
_entity.id
_entity.type
_entity.pdbx_description
1 polymer ?
#
loop_
_entity_poly.entity_id
_entity_poly.type
_entity_poly.pdbx_seq_one_letter_code
_entity_poly.pdbx_strand_id
1 'polypeptide(L)'
;MKTFRELSFVLLLCAAGTANALDKITFLTNWFAEAEHGGYYQAVAEGIYEKYGLDVKIGMGGPQVNVYQLLLGEKADFVMGYDVATINAVEQGLPLVTVAANFQSEPVGLIAHPDVQRIEDLKSRILLIGQASETTYWPWLKAKYGFTEAQKRPYAYSVQQFLVDKNIAQQGYTTSEPYAIEKGGVKPKIFHLAKYGYPPYAQTVVTLNKTVKERPDVIKRFVEASALGWKSYLKNPAPANALIKKDNPQMDDDQLAFSIAKLKEYGIVEGGDAKKLGLFTMTDSRWKQTFEFMSKAGLVKPEVDYHKAYTLEFVKQVKVMP
;
A
#
# COMPACT_ATOMS: atom_id res chain seq x y z
N MET A 1 47.48 -71.92 0.70
CA MET A 1 47.61 -70.47 0.68
C MET A 1 46.36 -69.93 0.04
N LYS A 2 45.42 -69.39 0.86
CA LYS A 2 44.19 -68.75 0.40
C LYS A 2 44.25 -67.27 0.81
N THR A 3 44.34 -66.38 -0.17
CA THR A 3 44.37 -64.93 0.00
C THR A 3 42.97 -64.42 0.17
N PHE A 4 42.68 -63.87 1.35
CA PHE A 4 41.49 -63.09 1.62
C PHE A 4 41.66 -61.70 1.00
N ARG A 5 40.71 -61.31 0.13
CA ARG A 5 40.57 -59.96 -0.43
C ARG A 5 39.49 -59.22 0.39
N GLU A 6 39.92 -58.31 1.25
CA GLU A 6 39.00 -57.42 1.97
C GLU A 6 38.42 -56.40 1.00
N LEU A 7 37.09 -56.40 0.85
CA LEU A 7 36.33 -55.43 0.09
C LEU A 7 35.88 -54.29 1.06
N SER A 8 36.64 -53.20 1.04
CA SER A 8 36.20 -51.97 1.78
C SER A 8 35.03 -51.32 1.09
N PHE A 9 33.85 -51.38 1.70
CA PHE A 9 32.63 -50.72 1.27
C PHE A 9 32.66 -49.27 1.82
N VAL A 10 32.99 -48.30 0.95
CA VAL A 10 32.88 -46.87 1.28
C VAL A 10 31.41 -46.47 1.20
N LEU A 11 30.76 -46.29 2.35
CA LEU A 11 29.43 -45.68 2.42
C LEU A 11 29.57 -44.19 2.13
N LEU A 12 29.18 -43.74 0.91
CA LEU A 12 28.91 -42.32 0.62
C LEU A 12 27.60 -41.96 1.32
N LEU A 13 27.66 -41.27 2.46
CA LEU A 13 26.53 -40.55 3.02
C LEU A 13 26.25 -39.36 2.11
N CYS A 14 25.28 -39.50 1.20
CA CYS A 14 24.62 -38.35 0.56
C CYS A 14 23.85 -37.62 1.63
N ALA A 15 24.38 -36.51 2.14
CA ALA A 15 23.63 -35.52 2.89
C ALA A 15 22.62 -34.90 1.92
N ALA A 16 21.45 -35.52 1.82
CA ALA A 16 20.30 -34.89 1.18
C ALA A 16 19.92 -33.70 2.06
N GLY A 17 20.41 -32.52 1.69
CA GLY A 17 19.89 -31.25 2.23
C GLY A 17 18.40 -31.24 1.99
N THR A 18 17.60 -31.28 3.04
CA THR A 18 16.16 -31.06 2.96
C THR A 18 15.96 -29.63 2.41
N ALA A 19 15.70 -29.53 1.10
CA ALA A 19 15.20 -28.29 0.55
C ALA A 19 13.87 -28.01 1.30
N ASN A 20 13.89 -27.08 2.26
CA ASN A 20 12.68 -26.65 2.91
C ASN A 20 11.75 -26.10 1.82
N ALA A 21 10.54 -26.66 1.73
CA ALA A 21 9.52 -26.15 0.82
C ALA A 21 9.23 -24.69 1.18
N LEU A 22 9.13 -23.83 0.15
CA LEU A 22 8.80 -22.42 0.35
C LEU A 22 7.40 -22.29 0.97
N ASP A 23 7.24 -21.36 1.90
CA ASP A 23 5.93 -20.99 2.43
C ASP A 23 5.13 -20.28 1.33
N LYS A 24 3.98 -20.86 0.96
CA LYS A 24 3.08 -20.25 -0.03
C LYS A 24 2.33 -19.11 0.60
N ILE A 25 2.38 -17.95 -0.06
CA ILE A 25 1.77 -16.70 0.40
C ILE A 25 0.92 -16.12 -0.72
N THR A 26 -0.33 -15.79 -0.42
CA THR A 26 -1.18 -14.97 -1.28
C THR A 26 -1.24 -13.56 -0.71
N PHE A 27 -0.75 -12.59 -1.49
CA PHE A 27 -0.84 -11.16 -1.20
C PHE A 27 -1.78 -10.49 -2.21
N LEU A 28 -2.80 -9.77 -1.73
CA LEU A 28 -3.71 -9.02 -2.60
C LEU A 28 -3.43 -7.53 -2.51
N THR A 29 -3.23 -6.90 -3.67
CA THR A 29 -3.22 -5.44 -3.76
C THR A 29 -4.64 -4.89 -3.70
N ASN A 30 -4.79 -3.62 -3.33
CA ASN A 30 -6.11 -2.98 -3.24
C ASN A 30 -6.62 -2.45 -4.59
N TRP A 31 -5.77 -2.45 -5.62
CA TRP A 31 -6.05 -1.92 -6.94
C TRP A 31 -5.42 -2.76 -8.05
N PHE A 32 -5.64 -2.37 -9.32
CA PHE A 32 -4.94 -2.95 -10.46
C PHE A 32 -3.43 -2.75 -10.34
N ALA A 33 -2.65 -3.60 -11.00
CA ALA A 33 -1.19 -3.50 -10.97
C ALA A 33 -0.72 -2.15 -11.52
N GLU A 34 0.10 -1.45 -10.74
CA GLU A 34 0.59 -0.10 -11.00
C GLU A 34 1.91 0.14 -10.28
N ALA A 35 2.57 1.28 -10.54
CA ALA A 35 3.86 1.61 -9.94
C ALA A 35 3.81 1.67 -8.40
N GLU A 36 2.66 2.04 -7.84
CA GLU A 36 2.38 2.08 -6.41
C GLU A 36 2.44 0.71 -5.73
N HIS A 37 2.47 -0.37 -6.51
CA HIS A 37 2.66 -1.75 -6.02
C HIS A 37 4.06 -2.29 -6.34
N GLY A 38 4.89 -1.49 -6.99
CA GLY A 38 6.12 -1.91 -7.68
C GLY A 38 7.10 -2.68 -6.81
N GLY A 39 7.28 -2.30 -5.55
CA GLY A 39 8.23 -3.01 -4.67
C GLY A 39 7.86 -4.46 -4.39
N TYR A 40 6.57 -4.78 -4.32
CA TYR A 40 6.12 -6.16 -4.16
C TYR A 40 6.37 -6.98 -5.43
N TYR A 41 6.07 -6.40 -6.60
CA TYR A 41 6.39 -7.00 -7.90
C TYR A 41 7.90 -7.16 -8.10
N GLN A 42 8.69 -6.21 -7.62
CA GLN A 42 10.17 -6.29 -7.66
C GLN A 42 10.70 -7.45 -6.82
N ALA A 43 10.14 -7.63 -5.63
CA ALA A 43 10.52 -8.74 -4.76
C ALA A 43 10.23 -10.12 -5.39
N VAL A 44 9.14 -10.22 -6.18
CA VAL A 44 8.86 -11.42 -6.99
C VAL A 44 9.86 -11.52 -8.14
N ALA A 45 10.02 -10.45 -8.95
CA ALA A 45 10.83 -10.46 -10.17
C ALA A 45 12.31 -10.79 -9.93
N GLU A 46 12.86 -10.34 -8.80
CA GLU A 46 14.26 -10.58 -8.42
C GLU A 46 14.47 -11.82 -7.53
N GLY A 47 13.40 -12.59 -7.26
CA GLY A 47 13.47 -13.76 -6.38
C GLY A 47 13.84 -13.41 -4.94
N ILE A 48 13.52 -12.17 -4.49
CA ILE A 48 13.81 -11.74 -3.11
C ILE A 48 12.96 -12.57 -2.14
N TYR A 49 11.67 -12.76 -2.43
CA TYR A 49 10.81 -13.60 -1.59
C TYR A 49 11.31 -15.03 -1.47
N GLU A 50 11.75 -15.62 -2.56
CA GLU A 50 12.30 -16.99 -2.57
C GLU A 50 13.55 -17.11 -1.69
N LYS A 51 14.45 -16.12 -1.71
CA LYS A 51 15.63 -16.05 -0.83
C LYS A 51 15.24 -15.96 0.65
N TYR A 52 14.04 -15.47 0.94
CA TYR A 52 13.44 -15.43 2.27
C TYR A 52 12.56 -16.65 2.58
N GLY A 53 12.62 -17.70 1.74
CA GLY A 53 11.84 -18.94 1.92
C GLY A 53 10.33 -18.77 1.68
N LEU A 54 9.93 -17.81 0.85
CA LEU A 54 8.54 -17.50 0.54
C LEU A 54 8.26 -17.68 -0.96
N ASP A 55 7.15 -18.34 -1.29
CA ASP A 55 6.55 -18.37 -2.64
C ASP A 55 5.35 -17.41 -2.64
N VAL A 56 5.56 -16.17 -3.08
CA VAL A 56 4.55 -15.11 -3.01
C VAL A 56 3.83 -14.95 -4.33
N LYS A 57 2.52 -15.19 -4.31
CA LYS A 57 1.60 -14.88 -5.40
C LYS A 57 0.93 -13.54 -5.13
N ILE A 58 1.11 -12.57 -6.02
CA ILE A 58 0.38 -11.30 -6.00
C ILE A 58 -0.92 -11.47 -6.77
N GLY A 59 -2.03 -11.10 -6.16
CA GLY A 59 -3.33 -10.97 -6.82
C GLY A 59 -3.75 -9.50 -6.90
N MET A 60 -4.23 -9.07 -8.06
CA MET A 60 -4.74 -7.71 -8.22
C MET A 60 -6.09 -7.53 -7.53
N GLY A 61 -6.25 -6.39 -6.86
CA GLY A 61 -7.54 -5.85 -6.49
C GLY A 61 -8.23 -5.11 -7.64
N GLY A 62 -9.05 -4.16 -7.28
CA GLY A 62 -9.79 -3.31 -8.22
C GLY A 62 -11.05 -2.72 -7.58
N PRO A 63 -11.79 -1.87 -8.31
CA PRO A 63 -12.94 -1.13 -7.75
C PRO A 63 -14.05 -2.01 -7.14
N GLN A 64 -14.16 -3.27 -7.59
CA GLN A 64 -15.18 -4.21 -7.15
C GLN A 64 -14.63 -5.28 -6.20
N VAL A 65 -13.34 -5.21 -5.82
CA VAL A 65 -12.69 -6.22 -4.97
C VAL A 65 -12.61 -5.73 -3.53
N ASN A 66 -13.28 -6.42 -2.61
CA ASN A 66 -13.11 -6.17 -1.19
C ASN A 66 -12.03 -7.11 -0.62
N VAL A 67 -10.80 -6.63 -0.57
CA VAL A 67 -9.65 -7.42 -0.12
C VAL A 67 -9.77 -7.85 1.36
N TYR A 68 -10.44 -7.05 2.20
CA TYR A 68 -10.65 -7.40 3.61
C TYR A 68 -11.60 -8.58 3.78
N GLN A 69 -12.65 -8.67 2.95
CA GLN A 69 -13.54 -9.84 2.95
C GLN A 69 -12.79 -11.11 2.51
N LEU A 70 -11.90 -10.98 1.51
CA LEU A 70 -11.08 -12.10 1.07
C LEU A 70 -10.09 -12.54 2.15
N LEU A 71 -9.50 -11.59 2.88
CA LEU A 71 -8.64 -11.89 4.02
C LEU A 71 -9.39 -12.58 5.16
N LEU A 72 -10.57 -12.05 5.52
CA LEU A 72 -11.43 -12.66 6.55
C LEU A 72 -11.91 -14.07 6.16
N GLY A 73 -12.10 -14.31 4.86
CA GLY A 73 -12.41 -15.63 4.30
C GLY A 73 -11.18 -16.53 4.10
N GLU A 74 -10.01 -16.15 4.60
CA GLU A 74 -8.73 -16.89 4.49
C GLU A 74 -8.35 -17.21 3.02
N LYS A 75 -8.75 -16.35 2.05
CA LYS A 75 -8.37 -16.44 0.62
C LYS A 75 -7.06 -15.72 0.32
N ALA A 76 -6.54 -14.99 1.29
CA ALA A 76 -5.25 -14.31 1.25
C ALA A 76 -4.58 -14.40 2.63
N ASP A 77 -3.26 -14.38 2.66
CA ASP A 77 -2.45 -14.30 3.89
C ASP A 77 -2.25 -12.84 4.32
N PHE A 78 -2.04 -11.98 3.32
CA PHE A 78 -1.86 -10.55 3.49
C PHE A 78 -2.66 -9.77 2.45
N VAL A 79 -3.10 -8.58 2.82
CA VAL A 79 -3.73 -7.64 1.89
C VAL A 79 -3.15 -6.25 2.06
N MET A 80 -3.15 -5.49 0.99
CA MET A 80 -2.85 -4.08 1.01
C MET A 80 -4.05 -3.32 1.56
N GLY A 81 -3.83 -2.57 2.63
CA GLY A 81 -4.89 -1.87 3.32
C GLY A 81 -4.54 -0.43 3.70
N TYR A 82 -5.31 0.09 4.65
CA TYR A 82 -5.17 1.42 5.22
C TYR A 82 -5.34 1.34 6.73
N ASP A 83 -4.63 2.18 7.48
CA ASP A 83 -4.73 2.26 8.94
C ASP A 83 -6.15 2.63 9.39
N VAL A 84 -6.80 3.60 8.73
CA VAL A 84 -8.21 3.96 8.99
C VAL A 84 -9.16 2.77 8.87
N ALA A 85 -8.95 1.90 7.89
CA ALA A 85 -9.79 0.72 7.71
C ALA A 85 -9.57 -0.32 8.81
N THR A 86 -8.33 -0.49 9.27
CA THR A 86 -8.03 -1.44 10.35
C THR A 86 -8.54 -0.93 11.71
N ILE A 87 -8.50 0.39 11.97
CA ILE A 87 -9.14 0.98 13.16
C ILE A 87 -10.65 0.75 13.14
N ASN A 88 -11.32 0.98 12.00
CA ASN A 88 -12.75 0.69 11.84
C ASN A 88 -13.06 -0.80 12.01
N ALA A 89 -12.18 -1.70 11.56
CA ALA A 89 -12.32 -3.13 11.76
C ALA A 89 -12.30 -3.52 13.26
N VAL A 90 -11.44 -2.87 14.05
CA VAL A 90 -11.41 -3.06 15.52
C VAL A 90 -12.72 -2.62 16.16
N GLU A 91 -13.30 -1.48 15.76
CA GLU A 91 -14.62 -1.04 16.24
C GLU A 91 -15.71 -2.07 15.95
N GLN A 92 -15.61 -2.75 14.83
CA GLN A 92 -16.56 -3.80 14.40
C GLN A 92 -16.24 -5.17 15.00
N GLY A 93 -15.18 -5.30 15.80
CA GLY A 93 -14.76 -6.58 16.40
C GLY A 93 -14.15 -7.57 15.40
N LEU A 94 -13.70 -7.08 14.23
CA LEU A 94 -13.08 -7.92 13.21
C LEU A 94 -11.60 -8.21 13.57
N PRO A 95 -11.10 -9.45 13.32
CA PRO A 95 -9.76 -9.88 13.75
C PRO A 95 -8.64 -9.42 12.79
N LEU A 96 -8.69 -8.18 12.32
CA LEU A 96 -7.70 -7.61 11.43
C LEU A 96 -6.62 -6.85 12.19
N VAL A 97 -5.38 -6.93 11.72
CA VAL A 97 -4.24 -6.23 12.30
C VAL A 97 -3.26 -5.77 11.23
N THR A 98 -2.79 -4.54 11.33
CA THR A 98 -1.73 -4.00 10.49
C THR A 98 -0.36 -4.38 11.06
N VAL A 99 0.52 -4.93 10.24
CA VAL A 99 1.85 -5.39 10.62
C VAL A 99 2.98 -4.52 10.06
N ALA A 100 2.70 -3.68 9.05
CA ALA A 100 3.66 -2.73 8.49
C ALA A 100 2.94 -1.64 7.68
N ALA A 101 3.59 -0.48 7.45
CA ALA A 101 3.09 0.58 6.58
C ALA A 101 4.13 0.92 5.50
N ASN A 102 3.81 0.58 4.26
CA ASN A 102 4.68 0.88 3.12
C ASN A 102 4.70 2.38 2.84
N PHE A 103 3.53 2.99 2.63
CA PHE A 103 3.44 4.42 2.36
C PHE A 103 3.41 5.24 3.66
N GLN A 104 4.43 6.06 3.81
CA GLN A 104 4.58 6.94 4.97
C GLN A 104 3.66 8.18 4.91
N SER A 105 3.08 8.45 3.76
CA SER A 105 1.99 9.42 3.60
C SER A 105 1.03 8.94 2.54
N GLU A 106 -0.26 9.23 2.76
CA GLU A 106 -1.31 8.96 1.79
C GLU A 106 -1.10 9.81 0.53
N PRO A 107 -0.94 9.23 -0.67
CA PRO A 107 -0.73 9.99 -1.89
C PRO A 107 -2.00 10.67 -2.44
N VAL A 108 -3.14 10.52 -1.78
CA VAL A 108 -4.39 11.12 -2.23
C VAL A 108 -4.32 12.65 -2.22
N GLY A 109 -4.90 13.25 -3.24
CA GLY A 109 -5.05 14.68 -3.39
C GLY A 109 -6.39 15.08 -3.98
N LEU A 110 -6.70 16.39 -3.89
CA LEU A 110 -7.67 17.02 -4.75
C LEU A 110 -6.93 17.66 -5.91
N ILE A 111 -7.37 17.33 -7.12
CA ILE A 111 -6.78 17.76 -8.38
C ILE A 111 -7.75 18.76 -9.01
N ALA A 112 -7.27 19.96 -9.30
CA ALA A 112 -8.07 21.07 -9.79
C ALA A 112 -7.47 21.68 -11.06
N HIS A 113 -8.25 22.49 -11.76
CA HIS A 113 -7.77 23.30 -12.86
C HIS A 113 -6.81 24.40 -12.37
N PRO A 114 -5.90 24.91 -13.22
CA PRO A 114 -4.82 25.84 -12.83
C PRO A 114 -5.31 27.20 -12.32
N ASP A 115 -6.56 27.58 -12.54
CA ASP A 115 -7.16 28.78 -12.01
C ASP A 115 -7.48 28.70 -10.51
N VAL A 116 -7.51 27.51 -9.92
CA VAL A 116 -7.68 27.28 -8.48
C VAL A 116 -6.34 27.47 -7.76
N GLN A 117 -6.25 28.42 -6.84
CA GLN A 117 -5.00 28.71 -6.14
C GLN A 117 -4.90 28.05 -4.76
N ARG A 118 -6.02 27.97 -4.04
CA ARG A 118 -6.09 27.45 -2.66
C ARG A 118 -7.15 26.36 -2.58
N ILE A 119 -6.99 25.44 -1.64
CA ILE A 119 -7.94 24.34 -1.44
C ILE A 119 -9.35 24.86 -1.04
N GLU A 120 -9.41 26.00 -0.36
CA GLU A 120 -10.67 26.65 0.02
C GLU A 120 -11.50 27.15 -1.18
N ASP A 121 -10.83 27.47 -2.30
CA ASP A 121 -11.47 27.93 -3.54
C ASP A 121 -12.32 26.80 -4.18
N LEU A 122 -12.08 25.55 -3.76
CA LEU A 122 -12.84 24.38 -4.20
C LEU A 122 -14.28 24.34 -3.65
N LYS A 123 -14.64 25.22 -2.70
CA LYS A 123 -16.03 25.33 -2.20
C LYS A 123 -17.04 25.65 -3.28
N SER A 124 -16.63 26.35 -4.33
CA SER A 124 -17.48 26.71 -5.47
C SER A 124 -17.45 25.69 -6.61
N ARG A 125 -16.70 24.60 -6.46
CA ARG A 125 -16.50 23.59 -7.52
C ARG A 125 -17.30 22.32 -7.26
N ILE A 126 -17.55 21.58 -8.33
CA ILE A 126 -18.01 20.19 -8.24
C ILE A 126 -16.80 19.33 -7.87
N LEU A 127 -16.96 18.45 -6.88
CA LEU A 127 -15.92 17.54 -6.44
C LEU A 127 -16.28 16.09 -6.81
N LEU A 128 -15.50 15.48 -7.69
CA LEU A 128 -15.63 14.05 -7.98
C LEU A 128 -14.92 13.26 -6.89
N ILE A 129 -15.69 12.55 -6.07
CA ILE A 129 -15.22 11.82 -4.90
C ILE A 129 -15.67 10.35 -5.01
N GLY A 130 -14.75 9.42 -4.84
CA GLY A 130 -15.03 7.98 -4.88
C GLY A 130 -15.70 7.48 -3.59
N GLN A 131 -16.45 6.40 -3.71
CA GLN A 131 -17.20 5.83 -2.59
C GLN A 131 -16.29 5.44 -1.40
N ALA A 132 -15.10 4.88 -1.65
CA ALA A 132 -14.15 4.53 -0.60
C ALA A 132 -13.70 5.73 0.25
N SER A 133 -13.83 6.95 -0.27
CA SER A 133 -13.44 8.19 0.42
C SER A 133 -14.45 8.64 1.47
N GLU A 134 -15.67 8.10 1.44
CA GLU A 134 -16.75 8.42 2.38
C GLU A 134 -16.38 8.11 3.84
N THR A 135 -15.56 7.11 4.04
CA THR A 135 -15.11 6.65 5.35
C THR A 135 -13.64 6.98 5.63
N THR A 136 -13.00 7.81 4.78
CA THR A 136 -11.60 8.18 4.92
C THR A 136 -11.44 9.71 4.96
N TYR A 137 -11.00 10.34 3.89
CA TYR A 137 -10.66 11.76 3.89
C TYR A 137 -11.84 12.71 3.60
N TRP A 138 -12.96 12.25 3.05
CA TRP A 138 -14.09 13.14 2.76
C TRP A 138 -14.71 13.78 4.02
N PRO A 139 -14.98 13.05 5.12
CA PRO A 139 -15.41 13.66 6.38
C PRO A 139 -14.41 14.67 6.94
N TRP A 140 -13.12 14.39 6.80
CA TRP A 140 -12.07 15.33 7.19
C TRP A 140 -12.08 16.60 6.36
N LEU A 141 -12.25 16.49 5.04
CA LEU A 141 -12.39 17.65 4.15
C LEU A 141 -13.62 18.50 4.53
N LYS A 142 -14.75 17.86 4.82
CA LYS A 142 -15.97 18.56 5.30
C LYS A 142 -15.70 19.30 6.61
N ALA A 143 -15.12 18.63 7.58
CA ALA A 143 -14.86 19.23 8.89
C ALA A 143 -13.83 20.36 8.83
N LYS A 144 -12.77 20.20 8.03
CA LYS A 144 -11.66 21.16 7.98
C LYS A 144 -11.96 22.35 7.05
N TYR A 145 -12.57 22.11 5.90
CA TYR A 145 -12.75 23.10 4.84
C TYR A 145 -14.21 23.51 4.62
N GLY A 146 -15.16 22.84 5.25
CA GLY A 146 -16.59 23.13 5.11
C GLY A 146 -17.13 22.72 3.74
N PHE A 147 -16.57 21.70 3.11
CA PHE A 147 -17.14 21.09 1.90
C PHE A 147 -18.48 20.43 2.22
N THR A 148 -19.33 20.28 1.23
CA THR A 148 -20.71 19.81 1.41
C THR A 148 -21.06 18.66 0.48
N GLU A 149 -22.08 17.88 0.85
CA GLU A 149 -22.60 16.83 -0.03
C GLU A 149 -23.19 17.38 -1.33
N ALA A 150 -23.68 18.65 -1.32
CA ALA A 150 -24.28 19.28 -2.50
C ALA A 150 -23.29 19.43 -3.67
N GLN A 151 -21.99 19.63 -3.39
CA GLN A 151 -20.95 19.76 -4.41
C GLN A 151 -20.31 18.43 -4.81
N LYS A 152 -20.55 17.34 -4.05
CA LYS A 152 -20.00 16.04 -4.34
C LYS A 152 -20.72 15.33 -5.48
N ARG A 153 -19.95 14.68 -6.37
CA ARG A 153 -20.45 13.75 -7.38
C ARG A 153 -19.59 12.49 -7.39
N PRO A 154 -20.09 11.35 -7.85
CA PRO A 154 -19.30 10.12 -7.94
C PRO A 154 -18.07 10.28 -8.82
N TYR A 155 -16.92 9.81 -8.35
CA TYR A 155 -15.72 9.65 -9.16
C TYR A 155 -15.75 8.30 -9.88
N ALA A 156 -15.73 8.34 -11.21
CA ALA A 156 -15.84 7.15 -12.07
C ALA A 156 -14.47 6.62 -12.54
N TYR A 157 -13.39 6.89 -11.81
CA TYR A 157 -12.02 6.46 -12.13
C TYR A 157 -11.56 6.87 -13.53
N SER A 158 -12.00 8.07 -13.98
CA SER A 158 -11.70 8.64 -15.27
C SER A 158 -11.47 10.13 -15.15
N VAL A 159 -10.48 10.65 -15.86
CA VAL A 159 -10.18 12.09 -15.90
C VAL A 159 -11.03 12.84 -16.95
N GLN A 160 -11.85 12.14 -17.74
CA GLN A 160 -12.56 12.75 -18.87
C GLN A 160 -13.51 13.86 -18.46
N GLN A 161 -14.26 13.69 -17.38
CA GLN A 161 -15.16 14.76 -16.88
C GLN A 161 -14.37 15.99 -16.45
N PHE A 162 -13.24 15.78 -15.80
CA PHE A 162 -12.33 16.87 -15.40
C PHE A 162 -11.79 17.63 -16.63
N LEU A 163 -11.39 16.93 -17.69
CA LEU A 163 -10.80 17.55 -18.89
C LEU A 163 -11.78 18.46 -19.63
N VAL A 164 -13.09 18.13 -19.61
CA VAL A 164 -14.10 18.87 -20.38
C VAL A 164 -14.81 19.97 -19.60
N ASP A 165 -14.79 19.93 -18.27
CA ASP A 165 -15.47 20.92 -17.42
C ASP A 165 -14.52 21.53 -16.39
N LYS A 166 -14.18 22.80 -16.59
CA LYS A 166 -13.30 23.56 -15.68
C LYS A 166 -13.88 23.79 -14.29
N ASN A 167 -15.18 23.58 -14.10
CA ASN A 167 -15.83 23.69 -12.81
C ASN A 167 -15.66 22.42 -11.95
N ILE A 168 -15.05 21.39 -12.50
CA ILE A 168 -14.79 20.15 -11.79
C ILE A 168 -13.39 20.16 -11.16
N ALA A 169 -13.31 19.71 -9.91
CA ALA A 169 -12.11 19.16 -9.32
C ALA A 169 -12.38 17.70 -8.94
N GLN A 170 -11.34 16.89 -8.86
CA GLN A 170 -11.49 15.47 -8.57
C GLN A 170 -10.50 14.98 -7.53
N GLN A 171 -10.84 13.89 -6.87
CA GLN A 171 -9.83 13.11 -6.17
C GLN A 171 -8.87 12.44 -7.14
N GLY A 172 -7.71 12.05 -6.64
CA GLY A 172 -6.77 11.19 -7.35
C GLY A 172 -5.52 10.96 -6.52
N TYR A 173 -4.76 9.96 -6.89
CA TYR A 173 -3.40 9.83 -6.40
C TYR A 173 -2.51 10.84 -7.10
N THR A 174 -1.76 11.60 -6.32
CA THR A 174 -0.81 12.59 -6.84
C THR A 174 0.30 11.97 -7.68
N THR A 175 0.41 10.67 -7.62
CA THR A 175 1.38 9.84 -8.36
C THR A 175 0.79 9.21 -9.63
N SER A 176 -0.50 9.33 -9.89
CA SER A 176 -1.16 8.64 -11.01
C SER A 176 -1.98 9.58 -11.90
N GLU A 177 -3.17 10.05 -11.45
CA GLU A 177 -4.10 10.83 -12.27
C GLU A 177 -3.50 12.08 -12.92
N PRO A 178 -2.55 12.83 -12.31
CA PRO A 178 -1.97 13.99 -12.97
C PRO A 178 -1.32 13.69 -14.32
N TYR A 179 -0.74 12.52 -14.51
CA TYR A 179 -0.20 12.10 -15.81
C TYR A 179 -1.26 12.08 -16.91
N ALA A 180 -2.39 11.42 -16.64
CA ALA A 180 -3.47 11.34 -17.62
C ALA A 180 -4.09 12.73 -17.92
N ILE A 181 -4.17 13.59 -16.91
CA ILE A 181 -4.66 14.97 -17.04
C ILE A 181 -3.69 15.81 -17.88
N GLU A 182 -2.38 15.73 -17.63
CA GLU A 182 -1.35 16.44 -18.40
C GLU A 182 -1.31 15.95 -19.85
N LYS A 183 -1.45 14.65 -20.08
CA LYS A 183 -1.58 14.05 -21.41
C LYS A 183 -2.84 14.56 -22.15
N GLY A 184 -3.91 14.87 -21.39
CA GLY A 184 -5.13 15.52 -21.88
C GLY A 184 -4.99 17.04 -22.10
N GLY A 185 -3.79 17.62 -21.95
CA GLY A 185 -3.49 19.02 -22.24
C GLY A 185 -3.78 20.01 -21.09
N VAL A 186 -4.10 19.53 -19.92
CA VAL A 186 -4.34 20.39 -18.73
C VAL A 186 -3.18 20.23 -17.75
N LYS A 187 -2.55 21.35 -17.32
CA LYS A 187 -1.59 21.34 -16.22
C LYS A 187 -2.34 21.50 -14.89
N PRO A 188 -2.54 20.43 -14.12
CA PRO A 188 -3.40 20.49 -12.95
C PRO A 188 -2.74 21.20 -11.76
N LYS A 189 -3.56 21.79 -10.90
CA LYS A 189 -3.20 22.17 -9.54
C LYS A 189 -3.49 21.02 -8.60
N ILE A 190 -2.48 20.60 -7.82
CA ILE A 190 -2.58 19.42 -6.95
C ILE A 190 -2.53 19.86 -5.49
N PHE A 191 -3.54 19.48 -4.73
CA PHE A 191 -3.61 19.64 -3.28
C PHE A 191 -3.41 18.28 -2.60
N HIS A 192 -2.15 17.88 -2.42
CA HIS A 192 -1.78 16.62 -1.76
C HIS A 192 -2.17 16.67 -0.28
N LEU A 193 -3.18 15.90 0.14
CA LEU A 193 -3.84 16.05 1.44
C LEU A 193 -2.90 15.86 2.64
N ALA A 194 -1.90 15.01 2.53
CA ALA A 194 -0.89 14.84 3.58
C ALA A 194 -0.14 16.14 3.90
N LYS A 195 0.14 16.99 2.89
CA LYS A 195 0.75 18.32 3.09
C LYS A 195 -0.20 19.31 3.78
N TYR A 196 -1.49 19.00 3.81
CA TYR A 196 -2.52 19.78 4.48
C TYR A 196 -2.90 19.22 5.84
N GLY A 197 -2.16 18.21 6.32
CA GLY A 197 -2.31 17.64 7.66
C GLY A 197 -3.26 16.46 7.74
N TYR A 198 -3.50 15.75 6.61
CA TYR A 198 -4.16 14.45 6.63
C TYR A 198 -3.15 13.38 7.09
N PRO A 199 -3.33 12.77 8.31
CA PRO A 199 -2.25 12.03 8.96
C PRO A 199 -2.09 10.56 8.54
N PRO A 200 -3.08 9.85 7.95
CA PRO A 200 -3.02 8.41 7.78
C PRO A 200 -1.82 7.88 7.00
N TYR A 201 -1.42 6.66 7.34
CA TYR A 201 -0.59 5.82 6.47
C TYR A 201 -1.43 5.31 5.31
N ALA A 202 -0.78 4.89 4.23
CA ALA A 202 -1.43 4.17 3.14
C ALA A 202 -0.65 2.90 2.75
N GLN A 203 -1.28 2.05 1.97
CA GLN A 203 -0.72 0.77 1.54
C GLN A 203 -0.09 -0.01 2.70
N THR A 204 -0.84 -0.12 3.79
CA THR A 204 -0.41 -0.92 4.95
C THR A 204 -0.52 -2.41 4.62
N VAL A 205 0.32 -3.22 5.24
CA VAL A 205 0.23 -4.68 5.18
C VAL A 205 -0.69 -5.14 6.30
N VAL A 206 -1.84 -5.69 5.93
CA VAL A 206 -2.86 -6.16 6.88
C VAL A 206 -2.96 -7.68 6.82
N THR A 207 -3.11 -8.31 7.97
CA THR A 207 -3.33 -9.75 8.13
C THR A 207 -4.33 -10.03 9.26
N LEU A 208 -4.56 -11.31 9.56
CA LEU A 208 -5.40 -11.73 10.68
C LEU A 208 -4.61 -11.82 12.00
N ASN A 209 -5.25 -11.55 13.12
CA ASN A 209 -4.70 -11.80 14.46
C ASN A 209 -4.24 -13.26 14.64
N LYS A 210 -4.91 -14.20 13.98
CA LYS A 210 -4.52 -15.63 13.93
C LYS A 210 -3.14 -15.79 13.29
N THR A 211 -2.89 -15.14 12.15
CA THR A 211 -1.61 -15.22 11.44
C THR A 211 -0.45 -14.67 12.28
N VAL A 212 -0.69 -13.57 13.04
CA VAL A 212 0.30 -13.01 13.97
C VAL A 212 0.70 -14.03 15.04
N LYS A 213 -0.24 -14.82 15.55
CA LYS A 213 0.00 -15.84 16.58
C LYS A 213 0.67 -17.11 16.03
N GLU A 214 0.21 -17.58 14.87
CA GLU A 214 0.57 -18.89 14.34
C GLU A 214 1.78 -18.84 13.40
N ARG A 215 2.02 -17.71 12.70
CA ARG A 215 3.06 -17.59 11.66
C ARG A 215 3.87 -16.28 11.78
N PRO A 216 4.37 -15.89 12.97
CA PRO A 216 5.07 -14.60 13.16
C PRO A 216 6.37 -14.50 12.34
N ASP A 217 7.08 -15.61 12.14
CA ASP A 217 8.28 -15.67 11.31
C ASP A 217 8.00 -15.41 9.82
N VAL A 218 6.88 -15.89 9.31
CA VAL A 218 6.42 -15.63 7.93
C VAL A 218 6.13 -14.15 7.74
N ILE A 219 5.45 -13.51 8.70
CA ILE A 219 5.17 -12.08 8.65
C ILE A 219 6.47 -11.27 8.60
N LYS A 220 7.42 -11.59 9.48
CA LYS A 220 8.72 -10.92 9.51
C LYS A 220 9.45 -11.03 8.17
N ARG A 221 9.57 -12.26 7.63
CA ARG A 221 10.21 -12.51 6.33
C ARG A 221 9.51 -11.78 5.18
N PHE A 222 8.17 -11.77 5.17
CA PHE A 222 7.39 -11.08 4.15
C PHE A 222 7.60 -9.56 4.20
N VAL A 223 7.55 -8.95 5.39
CA VAL A 223 7.74 -7.50 5.57
C VAL A 223 9.16 -7.09 5.17
N GLU A 224 10.18 -7.84 5.60
CA GLU A 224 11.58 -7.54 5.28
C GLU A 224 11.88 -7.70 3.78
N ALA A 225 11.44 -8.79 3.16
CA ALA A 225 11.59 -9.04 1.73
C ALA A 225 10.84 -7.97 0.90
N SER A 226 9.64 -7.57 1.31
CA SER A 226 8.89 -6.49 0.67
C SER A 226 9.62 -5.14 0.76
N ALA A 227 10.20 -4.82 1.92
CA ALA A 227 10.99 -3.60 2.09
C ALA A 227 12.24 -3.58 1.18
N LEU A 228 12.94 -4.72 1.03
CA LEU A 228 14.04 -4.88 0.09
C LEU A 228 13.58 -4.73 -1.36
N GLY A 229 12.44 -5.31 -1.71
CA GLY A 229 11.83 -5.16 -3.03
C GLY A 229 11.54 -3.70 -3.35
N TRP A 230 11.00 -2.94 -2.41
CA TRP A 230 10.77 -1.50 -2.59
C TRP A 230 12.07 -0.70 -2.73
N LYS A 231 13.08 -0.99 -1.93
CA LYS A 231 14.40 -0.37 -2.07
C LYS A 231 15.00 -0.65 -3.46
N SER A 232 14.90 -1.88 -3.96
CA SER A 232 15.36 -2.25 -5.30
C SER A 232 14.54 -1.57 -6.39
N TYR A 233 13.19 -1.55 -6.26
CA TYR A 233 12.27 -0.94 -7.22
C TYR A 233 12.56 0.54 -7.43
N LEU A 234 12.73 1.29 -6.36
CA LEU A 234 13.03 2.72 -6.45
C LEU A 234 14.40 2.99 -7.10
N LYS A 235 15.32 2.02 -7.09
CA LYS A 235 16.63 2.13 -7.75
C LYS A 235 16.56 1.72 -9.23
N ASN A 236 15.94 0.59 -9.53
CA ASN A 236 15.82 0.03 -10.88
C ASN A 236 14.45 -0.68 -11.05
N PRO A 237 13.43 0.00 -11.57
CA PRO A 237 12.07 -0.54 -11.63
C PRO A 237 11.82 -1.54 -12.77
N ALA A 238 12.77 -1.72 -13.71
CA ALA A 238 12.53 -2.47 -14.94
C ALA A 238 12.01 -3.91 -14.72
N PRO A 239 12.56 -4.71 -13.77
CA PRO A 239 12.06 -6.07 -13.52
C PRO A 239 10.59 -6.10 -13.08
N ALA A 240 10.21 -5.22 -12.14
CA ALA A 240 8.82 -5.11 -11.67
C ALA A 240 7.87 -4.58 -12.74
N ASN A 241 8.30 -3.55 -13.49
CA ASN A 241 7.48 -2.94 -14.54
C ASN A 241 7.08 -3.95 -15.61
N ALA A 242 7.95 -4.92 -15.94
CA ALA A 242 7.62 -6.01 -16.85
C ALA A 242 6.46 -6.87 -16.34
N LEU A 243 6.44 -7.20 -15.04
CA LEU A 243 5.35 -7.96 -14.41
C LEU A 243 4.08 -7.13 -14.27
N ILE A 244 4.20 -5.85 -13.87
CA ILE A 244 3.07 -4.93 -13.77
C ILE A 244 2.34 -4.81 -15.11
N LYS A 245 3.07 -4.58 -16.20
CA LYS A 245 2.48 -4.50 -17.55
C LYS A 245 1.88 -5.82 -18.04
N LYS A 246 2.40 -6.95 -17.58
CA LYS A 246 1.81 -8.26 -17.86
C LYS A 246 0.45 -8.42 -17.19
N ASP A 247 0.34 -8.01 -15.90
CA ASP A 247 -0.89 -8.12 -15.13
C ASP A 247 -1.90 -7.03 -15.51
N ASN A 248 -1.41 -5.81 -15.81
CA ASN A 248 -2.21 -4.67 -16.23
C ASN A 248 -1.67 -4.07 -17.54
N PRO A 249 -2.11 -4.55 -18.70
CA PRO A 249 -1.66 -4.06 -20.01
C PRO A 249 -2.01 -2.59 -20.32
N GLN A 250 -2.82 -1.94 -19.48
CA GLN A 250 -3.13 -0.50 -19.60
C GLN A 250 -2.01 0.40 -19.07
N MET A 251 -1.08 -0.14 -18.29
CA MET A 251 0.08 0.60 -17.79
C MET A 251 1.13 0.74 -18.89
N ASP A 252 1.37 1.96 -19.36
CA ASP A 252 2.48 2.26 -20.26
C ASP A 252 3.76 2.66 -19.48
N ASP A 253 4.90 2.67 -20.20
CA ASP A 253 6.20 2.96 -19.56
C ASP A 253 6.30 4.41 -19.09
N ASP A 254 5.66 5.36 -19.76
CA ASP A 254 5.66 6.77 -19.41
C ASP A 254 4.83 7.02 -18.14
N GLN A 255 3.68 6.35 -18.00
CA GLN A 255 2.86 6.37 -16.78
C GLN A 255 3.66 5.81 -15.59
N LEU A 256 4.30 4.65 -15.77
CA LEU A 256 5.13 4.04 -14.72
C LEU A 256 6.29 4.95 -14.33
N ALA A 257 6.99 5.54 -15.29
CA ALA A 257 8.09 6.47 -15.04
C ALA A 257 7.62 7.72 -14.28
N PHE A 258 6.48 8.30 -14.68
CA PHE A 258 5.86 9.42 -13.99
C PHE A 258 5.53 9.06 -12.53
N SER A 259 4.85 7.95 -12.31
CA SER A 259 4.44 7.51 -10.96
C SER A 259 5.65 7.29 -10.04
N ILE A 260 6.69 6.62 -10.54
CA ILE A 260 7.94 6.40 -9.78
C ILE A 260 8.63 7.73 -9.43
N ALA A 261 8.70 8.66 -10.38
CA ALA A 261 9.26 9.99 -10.13
C ALA A 261 8.48 10.73 -9.02
N LYS A 262 7.15 10.64 -9.03
CA LYS A 262 6.29 11.26 -8.03
C LYS A 262 6.35 10.57 -6.67
N LEU A 263 6.45 9.25 -6.62
CA LEU A 263 6.69 8.50 -5.36
C LEU A 263 7.95 9.01 -4.65
N LYS A 264 9.02 9.25 -5.42
CA LYS A 264 10.29 9.81 -4.89
C LYS A 264 10.15 11.29 -4.52
N GLU A 265 9.60 12.12 -5.40
CA GLU A 265 9.42 13.57 -5.19
C GLU A 265 8.63 13.87 -3.91
N TYR A 266 7.56 13.12 -3.67
CA TYR A 266 6.74 13.30 -2.49
C TYR A 266 7.23 12.52 -1.26
N GLY A 267 8.26 11.69 -1.41
CA GLY A 267 8.79 10.86 -0.34
C GLY A 267 7.75 9.90 0.23
N ILE A 268 6.92 9.33 -0.64
CA ILE A 268 5.79 8.50 -0.22
C ILE A 268 6.27 7.25 0.55
N VAL A 269 7.30 6.58 0.03
CA VAL A 269 7.88 5.35 0.61
C VAL A 269 9.01 5.67 1.57
N GLU A 270 9.96 6.53 1.14
CA GLU A 270 11.22 6.81 1.84
C GLU A 270 11.14 8.03 2.76
N GLY A 271 9.98 8.68 2.83
CA GLY A 271 9.74 9.88 3.63
C GLY A 271 9.39 9.58 5.09
N GLY A 272 8.91 10.61 5.79
CA GLY A 272 8.39 10.49 7.15
C GLY A 272 9.33 9.77 8.11
N ASP A 273 8.77 8.82 8.86
CA ASP A 273 9.50 8.02 9.84
C ASP A 273 10.48 7.04 9.19
N ALA A 274 10.27 6.64 7.90
CA ALA A 274 11.14 5.72 7.20
C ALA A 274 12.58 6.22 7.05
N LYS A 275 12.79 7.54 6.99
CA LYS A 275 14.14 8.14 6.94
C LYS A 275 15.01 7.77 8.14
N LYS A 276 14.39 7.53 9.31
CA LYS A 276 15.10 7.25 10.56
C LYS A 276 14.98 5.81 11.00
N LEU A 277 13.83 5.19 10.73
CA LEU A 277 13.49 3.88 11.26
C LEU A 277 13.56 2.75 10.23
N GLY A 278 13.65 3.10 8.95
CA GLY A 278 13.66 2.16 7.81
C GLY A 278 12.30 2.06 7.11
N LEU A 279 12.33 1.48 5.93
CA LEU A 279 11.13 1.25 5.11
C LEU A 279 10.13 0.35 5.86
N PHE A 280 8.84 0.48 5.54
CA PHE A 280 7.74 -0.27 6.14
C PHE A 280 7.47 0.04 7.61
N THR A 281 8.17 1.02 8.20
CA THR A 281 8.00 1.38 9.60
C THR A 281 6.63 1.95 9.93
N MET A 282 6.27 1.81 11.20
CA MET A 282 5.12 2.47 11.82
C MET A 282 5.49 2.96 13.22
N THR A 283 4.81 3.99 13.71
CA THR A 283 4.98 4.50 15.07
C THR A 283 3.64 4.62 15.79
N ASP A 284 3.63 4.37 17.09
CA ASP A 284 2.44 4.56 17.94
C ASP A 284 1.92 6.00 17.86
N SER A 285 2.81 6.97 17.86
CA SER A 285 2.46 8.40 17.74
C SER A 285 1.64 8.68 16.46
N ARG A 286 1.98 8.03 15.33
CA ARG A 286 1.24 8.23 14.09
C ARG A 286 -0.12 7.53 14.13
N TRP A 287 -0.21 6.33 14.68
CA TRP A 287 -1.48 5.63 14.89
C TRP A 287 -2.41 6.43 15.80
N LYS A 288 -1.88 7.01 16.87
CA LYS A 288 -2.63 7.93 17.73
C LYS A 288 -3.17 9.14 16.98
N GLN A 289 -2.36 9.77 16.13
CA GLN A 289 -2.79 10.92 15.31
C GLN A 289 -3.92 10.52 14.35
N THR A 290 -3.82 9.36 13.69
CA THR A 290 -4.87 8.83 12.82
C THR A 290 -6.15 8.57 13.61
N PHE A 291 -6.06 7.92 14.78
CA PHE A 291 -7.23 7.66 15.64
C PHE A 291 -7.89 8.96 16.13
N GLU A 292 -7.10 9.92 16.63
CA GLU A 292 -7.63 11.22 17.08
C GLU A 292 -8.32 11.97 15.92
N PHE A 293 -7.74 11.92 14.74
CA PHE A 293 -8.37 12.45 13.53
C PHE A 293 -9.71 11.78 13.25
N MET A 294 -9.77 10.45 13.23
CA MET A 294 -10.99 9.68 12.96
C MET A 294 -12.07 9.97 14.00
N SER A 295 -11.70 9.98 15.28
CA SER A 295 -12.61 10.28 16.38
C SER A 295 -13.20 11.69 16.29
N LYS A 296 -12.37 12.71 16.03
CA LYS A 296 -12.83 14.09 15.81
C LYS A 296 -13.73 14.25 14.58
N ALA A 297 -13.52 13.44 13.55
CA ALA A 297 -14.34 13.43 12.34
C ALA A 297 -15.61 12.55 12.48
N GLY A 298 -15.85 11.92 13.61
CA GLY A 298 -16.97 11.02 13.85
C GLY A 298 -16.93 9.72 13.05
N LEU A 299 -15.72 9.30 12.63
CA LEU A 299 -15.49 8.08 11.85
C LEU A 299 -15.28 6.85 12.72
N VAL A 300 -14.98 7.03 13.98
CA VAL A 300 -14.78 5.98 14.98
C VAL A 300 -15.16 6.52 16.36
N LYS A 301 -15.67 5.66 17.23
CA LYS A 301 -16.02 6.03 18.60
C LYS A 301 -14.77 6.28 19.44
N PRO A 302 -14.77 7.30 20.33
CA PRO A 302 -13.60 7.65 21.14
C PRO A 302 -13.11 6.56 22.09
N GLU A 303 -14.00 5.62 22.49
CA GLU A 303 -13.68 4.50 23.39
C GLU A 303 -13.02 3.31 22.69
N VAL A 304 -12.86 3.33 21.40
CA VAL A 304 -12.21 2.24 20.64
C VAL A 304 -10.73 2.16 21.00
N ASP A 305 -10.29 0.98 21.40
CA ASP A 305 -8.87 0.69 21.65
C ASP A 305 -8.12 0.50 20.30
N TYR A 306 -7.64 1.60 19.74
CA TYR A 306 -6.93 1.60 18.46
C TYR A 306 -5.61 0.80 18.49
N HIS A 307 -5.03 0.51 19.67
CA HIS A 307 -3.83 -0.30 19.77
C HIS A 307 -4.04 -1.74 19.28
N LYS A 308 -5.30 -2.20 19.21
CA LYS A 308 -5.65 -3.50 18.62
C LYS A 308 -5.56 -3.51 17.10
N ALA A 309 -5.50 -2.35 16.44
CA ALA A 309 -5.48 -2.25 14.99
C ALA A 309 -4.09 -2.51 14.39
N TYR A 310 -3.03 -2.55 15.18
CA TYR A 310 -1.67 -2.72 14.67
C TYR A 310 -0.75 -3.41 15.66
N THR A 311 0.38 -3.90 15.16
CA THR A 311 1.52 -4.32 15.98
C THR A 311 2.83 -3.77 15.43
N LEU A 312 3.70 -3.30 16.30
CA LEU A 312 5.04 -2.82 15.95
C LEU A 312 6.11 -3.91 16.06
N GLU A 313 5.71 -5.13 16.38
CA GLU A 313 6.63 -6.26 16.64
C GLU A 313 7.58 -6.50 15.47
N PHE A 314 7.02 -6.57 14.26
CA PHE A 314 7.77 -6.94 13.06
C PHE A 314 8.61 -5.76 12.54
N VAL A 315 8.05 -4.56 12.46
CA VAL A 315 8.75 -3.38 11.91
C VAL A 315 9.93 -2.95 12.77
N LYS A 316 9.92 -3.23 14.07
CA LYS A 316 11.08 -2.98 14.96
C LYS A 316 12.28 -3.86 14.62
N GLN A 317 12.07 -4.99 13.97
CA GLN A 317 13.12 -5.96 13.60
C GLN A 317 13.63 -5.74 12.17
N VAL A 318 12.86 -5.10 11.31
CA VAL A 318 13.23 -4.79 9.93
C VAL A 318 14.10 -3.52 9.88
N LYS A 319 15.30 -3.62 9.28
CA LYS A 319 16.28 -2.53 9.23
C LYS A 319 16.70 -2.21 7.80
N VAL A 320 15.73 -2.15 6.89
CA VAL A 320 15.96 -1.77 5.49
C VAL A 320 15.89 -0.24 5.39
N MET A 321 17.04 0.42 5.41
CA MET A 321 17.11 1.87 5.25
C MET A 321 16.86 2.27 3.79
N PRO A 322 16.30 3.47 3.52
CA PRO A 322 16.14 4.04 2.19
C PRO A 322 17.42 4.09 1.36
#